data_1c6558a683704270eb99c0b3645fa7f0
#
_entry.id   1c6558a683704270eb99c0b3645fa7f0
#
_cell.length_a   1.000
_cell.length_b   1.000
_cell.length_c   1.000
_cell.angle_alpha   90.00
_cell.angle_beta   90.00
_cell.angle_gamma   90.00
#
_symmetry.space_group_name_H-M   'P 1'
#
loop_
_entity.id
_entity.type
_entity.pdbx_description
1 polymer ?
#
loop_
_entity_poly.entity_id
_entity_poly.type
_entity_poly.pdbx_seq_one_letter_code
_entity_poly.pdbx_strand_id
1 'polypeptide(L)'
;MNVAFAAGGTGGHINPALAIADKLKEVFPDTNILFIGSPDGLEAKLVKKAGYDFASVKMAGIQRKLTPHNIKMNVQAVHYYLSAGKRIKKIFDDFSPDLVIGTGGYVTGTVLKTAIKCGIKTALHESNSLPGVSVKMLAPKADLVMLGTEDAKKHLGECKKCVVTGNPL
;
A
#
# COMPACT_ATOMS: atom_id res chain seq x y z
N MET A 1 2.95 -18.23 -6.60
CA MET A 1 2.85 -16.77 -6.89
C MET A 1 3.27 -15.99 -5.65
N ASN A 2 4.09 -14.94 -5.83
CA ASN A 2 4.53 -14.08 -4.72
C ASN A 2 3.77 -12.75 -4.78
N VAL A 3 3.04 -12.40 -3.72
CA VAL A 3 2.27 -11.16 -3.65
C VAL A 3 2.71 -10.33 -2.47
N ALA A 4 3.15 -9.10 -2.75
CA ALA A 4 3.48 -8.14 -1.71
C ALA A 4 2.31 -7.19 -1.44
N PHE A 5 2.03 -6.91 -0.18
CA PHE A 5 0.99 -5.98 0.26
C PHE A 5 1.60 -4.73 0.90
N ALA A 6 1.01 -3.59 0.61
CA ALA A 6 1.34 -2.30 1.21
C ALA A 6 0.10 -1.64 1.79
N ALA A 7 0.03 -1.59 3.10
CA ALA A 7 -1.06 -0.95 3.84
C ALA A 7 -0.52 -0.34 5.13
N GLY A 8 -0.99 0.81 5.52
CA GLY A 8 -0.50 1.39 6.77
C GLY A 8 -1.23 2.64 7.23
N GLY A 9 -0.94 3.01 8.46
CA GLY A 9 -1.47 4.19 9.12
C GLY A 9 -2.75 3.94 9.91
N THR A 10 -3.77 3.31 9.35
CA THR A 10 -5.06 3.07 10.03
C THR A 10 -5.62 1.68 9.72
N GLY A 11 -6.50 1.19 10.60
CA GLY A 11 -7.24 -0.07 10.38
C GLY A 11 -8.06 -0.08 9.08
N GLY A 12 -8.57 1.09 8.66
CA GLY A 12 -9.32 1.22 7.41
C GLY A 12 -8.50 0.92 6.14
N HIS A 13 -7.17 0.99 6.22
CA HIS A 13 -6.29 0.55 5.14
C HIS A 13 -5.77 -0.88 5.34
N ILE A 14 -5.52 -1.27 6.59
CA ILE A 14 -4.87 -2.54 6.91
C ILE A 14 -5.87 -3.70 6.79
N ASN A 15 -7.09 -3.56 7.31
CA ASN A 15 -8.09 -4.62 7.30
C ASN A 15 -8.50 -5.05 5.88
N PRO A 16 -8.74 -4.13 4.91
CA PRO A 16 -8.97 -4.53 3.52
C PRO A 16 -7.80 -5.31 2.92
N ALA A 17 -6.54 -4.94 3.26
CA ALA A 17 -5.37 -5.68 2.79
C ALA A 17 -5.34 -7.11 3.34
N LEU A 18 -5.65 -7.29 4.64
CA LEU A 18 -5.72 -8.60 5.27
C LEU A 18 -6.85 -9.44 4.65
N ALA A 19 -8.05 -8.88 4.46
CA ALA A 19 -9.17 -9.59 3.85
C ALA A 19 -8.86 -10.04 2.40
N ILE A 20 -8.18 -9.20 1.61
CA ILE A 20 -7.73 -9.58 0.27
C ILE A 20 -6.66 -10.69 0.35
N ALA A 21 -5.74 -10.61 1.29
CA ALA A 21 -4.69 -11.61 1.49
C ALA A 21 -5.30 -12.97 1.91
N ASP A 22 -6.25 -12.96 2.85
CA ASP A 22 -6.97 -14.18 3.29
C ASP A 22 -7.71 -14.82 2.12
N LYS A 23 -8.40 -14.00 1.31
CA LYS A 23 -9.12 -14.52 0.13
C LYS A 23 -8.18 -15.05 -0.94
N LEU A 24 -7.02 -14.44 -1.14
CA LEU A 24 -5.99 -14.95 -2.04
C LEU A 24 -5.45 -16.30 -1.57
N LYS A 25 -5.22 -16.49 -0.26
CA LYS A 25 -4.78 -17.78 0.30
C LYS A 25 -5.86 -18.85 0.21
N GLU A 26 -7.13 -18.48 0.37
CA GLU A 26 -8.26 -19.40 0.20
C GLU A 26 -8.35 -19.94 -1.24
N VAL A 27 -8.23 -19.03 -2.23
CA VAL A 27 -8.39 -19.40 -3.66
C VAL A 27 -7.10 -19.97 -4.25
N PHE A 28 -5.95 -19.49 -3.80
CA PHE A 28 -4.62 -19.88 -4.26
C PHE A 28 -3.70 -20.21 -3.07
N PRO A 29 -3.84 -21.40 -2.46
CA PRO A 29 -3.14 -21.79 -1.22
C PRO A 29 -1.61 -21.67 -1.28
N ASP A 30 -1.02 -21.90 -2.45
CA ASP A 30 0.43 -21.82 -2.68
C ASP A 30 0.96 -20.40 -2.90
N THR A 31 0.13 -19.36 -2.66
CA THR A 31 0.58 -17.96 -2.77
C THR A 31 1.43 -17.59 -1.57
N ASN A 32 2.65 -17.12 -1.81
CA ASN A 32 3.47 -16.49 -0.77
C ASN A 32 3.05 -15.04 -0.60
N ILE A 33 2.77 -14.62 0.62
CA ILE A 33 2.31 -13.26 0.93
C ILE A 33 3.29 -12.58 1.87
N LEU A 34 3.74 -11.38 1.48
CA LEU A 34 4.61 -10.53 2.28
C LEU A 34 3.98 -9.14 2.43
N PHE A 35 3.81 -8.69 3.66
CA PHE A 35 3.41 -7.31 3.94
C PHE A 35 4.63 -6.41 4.13
N ILE A 36 4.57 -5.20 3.59
CA ILE A 36 5.61 -4.18 3.73
C ILE A 36 5.01 -2.96 4.43
N GLY A 37 5.64 -2.51 5.52
CA GLY A 37 5.14 -1.40 6.31
C GLY A 37 6.17 -0.78 7.24
N SER A 38 5.74 0.18 8.06
CA SER A 38 6.60 0.78 9.08
C SER A 38 6.76 -0.15 10.29
N PRO A 39 7.96 -0.28 10.87
CA PRO A 39 8.18 -1.14 12.04
C PRO A 39 7.35 -0.72 13.26
N ASP A 40 7.09 0.58 13.40
CA ASP A 40 6.39 1.18 14.54
C ASP A 40 4.91 1.46 14.21
N GLY A 41 4.43 1.06 13.03
CA GLY A 41 3.06 1.27 12.57
C GLY A 41 2.07 0.25 13.13
N LEU A 42 0.77 0.58 13.07
CA LEU A 42 -0.31 -0.33 13.43
C LEU A 42 -0.27 -1.60 12.57
N GLU A 43 0.16 -1.47 11.31
CA GLU A 43 0.31 -2.57 10.35
C GLU A 43 1.25 -3.65 10.85
N ALA A 44 2.37 -3.29 11.50
CA ALA A 44 3.32 -4.26 12.02
C ALA A 44 2.73 -5.18 13.11
N LYS A 45 1.75 -4.67 13.87
CA LYS A 45 1.04 -5.44 14.91
C LYS A 45 -0.05 -6.31 14.32
N LEU A 46 -0.91 -5.73 13.45
CA LEU A 46 -2.07 -6.41 12.90
C LEU A 46 -1.69 -7.52 11.94
N VAL A 47 -0.71 -7.29 11.07
CA VAL A 47 -0.22 -8.27 10.09
C VAL A 47 0.40 -9.48 10.78
N LYS A 48 1.26 -9.24 11.77
CA LYS A 48 1.87 -10.33 12.56
C LYS A 48 0.81 -11.13 13.35
N LYS A 49 -0.20 -10.45 13.91
CA LYS A 49 -1.31 -11.12 14.60
C LYS A 49 -2.12 -12.00 13.63
N ALA A 50 -2.24 -11.59 12.38
CA ALA A 50 -2.92 -12.36 11.33
C ALA A 50 -2.05 -13.52 10.77
N GLY A 51 -0.79 -13.67 11.21
CA GLY A 51 0.09 -14.76 10.81
C GLY A 51 0.81 -14.57 9.48
N TYR A 52 0.84 -13.34 8.93
CA TYR A 52 1.55 -13.04 7.70
C TYR A 52 2.98 -12.56 7.94
N ASP A 53 3.85 -12.84 6.97
CA ASP A 53 5.21 -12.32 6.94
C ASP A 53 5.21 -10.80 6.76
N PHE A 54 6.15 -10.14 7.43
CA PHE A 54 6.24 -8.68 7.48
C PHE A 54 7.67 -8.18 7.30
N ALA A 55 7.89 -7.42 6.24
CA ALA A 55 9.14 -6.69 6.00
C ALA A 55 9.00 -5.22 6.43
N SER A 56 9.89 -4.77 7.31
CA SER A 56 9.82 -3.41 7.84
C SER A 56 10.71 -2.43 7.08
N VAL A 57 10.15 -1.28 6.74
CA VAL A 57 10.88 -0.14 6.16
C VAL A 57 10.49 1.12 6.93
N LYS A 58 11.46 1.83 7.51
CA LYS A 58 11.18 3.11 8.18
C LYS A 58 10.58 4.09 7.18
N MET A 59 9.32 4.43 7.41
CA MET A 59 8.54 5.39 6.64
C MET A 59 7.75 6.26 7.61
N ALA A 60 7.48 7.51 7.22
CA ALA A 60 6.66 8.40 8.02
C ALA A 60 5.70 9.18 7.10
N GLY A 61 4.49 9.40 7.57
CA GLY A 61 3.53 10.27 6.92
C GLY A 61 3.86 11.74 7.13
N ILE A 62 3.56 12.57 6.14
CA ILE A 62 3.72 14.03 6.25
C ILE A 62 2.60 14.59 7.14
N GLN A 63 2.99 15.36 8.15
CA GLN A 63 2.08 16.05 9.04
C GLN A 63 1.49 17.28 8.36
N ARG A 64 0.15 17.40 8.37
CA ARG A 64 -0.55 18.50 7.68
C ARG A 64 -0.46 19.84 8.40
N LYS A 65 -0.35 19.83 9.74
CA LYS A 65 -0.22 21.07 10.53
C LYS A 65 1.23 21.54 10.51
N LEU A 66 1.45 22.81 10.19
CA LEU A 66 2.78 23.46 10.15
C LEU A 66 3.12 24.04 11.53
N THR A 67 3.52 23.18 12.47
CA THR A 67 4.14 23.58 13.72
C THR A 67 5.65 23.37 13.64
N PRO A 68 6.50 24.06 14.44
CA PRO A 68 7.94 23.83 14.45
C PRO A 68 8.33 22.37 14.68
N HIS A 69 7.59 21.67 15.54
CA HIS A 69 7.74 20.24 15.78
C HIS A 69 7.44 19.42 14.51
N ASN A 70 6.32 19.72 13.85
CA ASN A 70 5.90 19.01 12.64
C ASN A 70 6.81 19.30 11.44
N ILE A 71 7.40 20.50 11.35
CA ILE A 71 8.40 20.82 10.33
C ILE A 71 9.60 19.89 10.46
N LYS A 72 10.13 19.70 11.68
CA LYS A 72 11.23 18.77 11.94
C LYS A 72 10.83 17.32 11.56
N MET A 73 9.63 16.89 11.93
CA MET A 73 9.10 15.56 11.55
C MET A 73 8.94 15.43 10.04
N ASN A 74 8.50 16.45 9.35
CA ASN A 74 8.34 16.44 7.89
C ASN A 74 9.68 16.36 7.16
N VAL A 75 10.73 17.04 7.63
CA VAL A 75 12.10 16.92 7.10
C VAL A 75 12.58 15.46 7.26
N GLN A 76 12.35 14.85 8.41
CA GLN A 76 12.69 13.45 8.66
C GLN A 76 11.86 12.50 7.77
N ALA A 77 10.57 12.79 7.56
CA ALA A 77 9.70 12.03 6.68
C ALA A 77 10.20 12.06 5.23
N VAL A 78 10.66 13.21 4.74
CA VAL A 78 11.27 13.35 3.40
C VAL A 78 12.55 12.52 3.30
N HIS A 79 13.42 12.56 4.32
CA HIS A 79 14.63 11.72 4.35
C HIS A 79 14.29 10.22 4.31
N TYR A 80 13.32 9.78 5.11
CA TYR A 80 12.84 8.39 5.07
C TYR A 80 12.24 8.02 3.71
N TYR A 81 11.46 8.91 3.11
CA TYR A 81 10.88 8.69 1.79
C TYR A 81 11.95 8.48 0.71
N LEU A 82 13.01 9.30 0.71
CA LEU A 82 14.11 9.18 -0.25
C LEU A 82 14.92 7.88 -0.07
N SER A 83 15.12 7.44 1.19
CA SER A 83 15.87 6.22 1.51
C SER A 83 15.03 4.95 1.41
N ALA A 84 13.70 5.03 1.59
CA ALA A 84 12.80 3.89 1.59
C ALA A 84 12.77 3.16 0.24
N GLY A 85 12.83 3.90 -0.86
CA GLY A 85 12.81 3.30 -2.20
C GLY A 85 13.92 2.27 -2.44
N LYS A 86 15.15 2.54 -1.98
CA LYS A 86 16.26 1.60 -2.08
C LYS A 86 16.06 0.35 -1.22
N ARG A 87 15.50 0.52 -0.01
CA ARG A 87 15.21 -0.61 0.91
C ARG A 87 14.09 -1.47 0.37
N ILE A 88 13.01 -0.85 -0.15
CA ILE A 88 11.89 -1.56 -0.77
C ILE A 88 12.37 -2.32 -2.00
N LYS A 89 13.23 -1.71 -2.83
CA LYS A 89 13.82 -2.40 -3.97
C LYS A 89 14.57 -3.65 -3.54
N LYS A 90 15.39 -3.58 -2.47
CA LYS A 90 16.07 -4.75 -1.93
C LYS A 90 15.09 -5.83 -1.50
N ILE A 91 13.98 -5.48 -0.80
CA ILE A 91 12.94 -6.43 -0.43
C ILE A 91 12.32 -7.08 -1.67
N PHE A 92 12.10 -6.33 -2.75
CA PHE A 92 11.60 -6.88 -4.02
C PHE A 92 12.62 -7.80 -4.70
N ASP A 93 13.91 -7.45 -4.66
CA ASP A 93 14.97 -8.31 -5.21
C ASP A 93 15.04 -9.66 -4.45
N ASP A 94 14.84 -9.64 -3.11
CA ASP A 94 14.88 -10.83 -2.25
C ASP A 94 13.58 -11.67 -2.36
N PHE A 95 12.41 -11.03 -2.40
CA PHE A 95 11.10 -11.70 -2.40
C PHE A 95 10.58 -12.04 -3.81
N SER A 96 11.03 -11.30 -4.83
CA SER A 96 10.61 -11.43 -6.24
C SER A 96 9.09 -11.42 -6.42
N PRO A 97 8.39 -10.32 -6.05
CA PRO A 97 6.93 -10.26 -6.14
C PRO A 97 6.45 -10.25 -7.59
N ASP A 98 5.47 -11.10 -7.90
CA ASP A 98 4.73 -11.08 -9.17
C ASP A 98 3.72 -9.93 -9.21
N LEU A 99 3.21 -9.53 -8.04
CA LEU A 99 2.19 -8.51 -7.87
C LEU A 99 2.41 -7.74 -6.57
N VAL A 100 2.21 -6.42 -6.62
CA VAL A 100 2.19 -5.56 -5.43
C VAL A 100 0.81 -4.91 -5.30
N ILE A 101 0.14 -5.15 -4.17
CA ILE A 101 -1.21 -4.62 -3.87
C ILE A 101 -1.11 -3.55 -2.79
N GLY A 102 -1.69 -2.37 -3.03
CA GLY A 102 -1.80 -1.30 -2.06
C GLY A 102 -3.24 -0.97 -1.72
N THR A 103 -3.53 -0.75 -0.43
CA THR A 103 -4.89 -0.48 0.06
C THR A 103 -5.02 0.90 0.72
N GLY A 104 -4.01 1.74 0.56
CA GLY A 104 -4.03 3.11 1.07
C GLY A 104 -2.99 3.41 2.15
N GLY A 105 -2.98 4.66 2.56
CA GLY A 105 -2.01 5.19 3.51
C GLY A 105 -0.68 5.59 2.87
N TYR A 106 0.21 6.16 3.69
CA TYR A 106 1.53 6.65 3.26
C TYR A 106 2.47 5.51 2.81
N VAL A 107 2.30 4.33 3.36
CA VAL A 107 3.06 3.12 3.01
C VAL A 107 2.81 2.74 1.56
N THR A 108 1.53 2.65 1.15
CA THR A 108 1.11 2.35 -0.21
C THR A 108 1.78 3.28 -1.22
N GLY A 109 1.81 4.60 -0.93
CA GLY A 109 2.41 5.58 -1.83
C GLY A 109 3.86 5.28 -2.18
N THR A 110 4.66 4.91 -1.19
CA THR A 110 6.09 4.65 -1.37
C THR A 110 6.36 3.28 -1.99
N VAL A 111 5.68 2.25 -1.53
CA VAL A 111 5.88 0.86 -1.98
C VAL A 111 5.44 0.70 -3.44
N LEU A 112 4.22 1.13 -3.79
CA LEU A 112 3.74 1.00 -5.16
C LEU A 112 4.51 1.86 -6.16
N LYS A 113 4.92 3.09 -5.75
CA LYS A 113 5.80 3.90 -6.61
C LYS A 113 7.10 3.18 -6.93
N THR A 114 7.65 2.44 -5.96
CA THR A 114 8.87 1.64 -6.17
C THR A 114 8.57 0.45 -7.07
N ALA A 115 7.46 -0.26 -6.86
CA ALA A 115 7.04 -1.39 -7.70
C ALA A 115 6.87 -0.97 -9.17
N ILE A 116 6.17 0.15 -9.41
CA ILE A 116 6.00 0.72 -10.76
C ILE A 116 7.34 1.01 -11.43
N LYS A 117 8.30 1.61 -10.68
CA LYS A 117 9.66 1.87 -11.19
C LYS A 117 10.45 0.61 -11.51
N CYS A 118 10.18 -0.48 -10.78
CA CYS A 118 10.81 -1.78 -11.02
C CYS A 118 10.08 -2.61 -12.10
N GLY A 119 8.99 -2.11 -12.70
CA GLY A 119 8.24 -2.84 -13.73
C GLY A 119 7.38 -3.99 -13.16
N ILE A 120 7.17 -4.03 -11.84
CA ILE A 120 6.36 -5.06 -11.19
C ILE A 120 4.88 -4.70 -11.35
N LYS A 121 4.03 -5.70 -11.59
CA LYS A 121 2.57 -5.50 -11.68
C LYS A 121 2.01 -4.91 -10.39
N THR A 122 1.08 -3.97 -10.53
CA THR A 122 0.52 -3.25 -9.39
C THR A 122 -0.99 -3.21 -9.40
N ALA A 123 -1.58 -3.38 -8.21
CA ALA A 123 -3.00 -3.17 -7.98
C ALA A 123 -3.21 -2.20 -6.80
N LEU A 124 -4.21 -1.33 -6.91
CA LEU A 124 -4.68 -0.46 -5.85
C LEU A 124 -6.09 -0.87 -5.44
N HIS A 125 -6.37 -0.85 -4.15
CA HIS A 125 -7.74 -0.91 -3.63
C HIS A 125 -8.05 0.38 -2.86
N GLU A 126 -9.23 0.96 -3.12
CA GLU A 126 -9.78 2.11 -2.38
C GLU A 126 -11.15 1.77 -1.83
N SER A 127 -11.25 1.70 -0.52
CA SER A 127 -12.50 1.36 0.18
C SER A 127 -13.47 2.54 0.28
N ASN A 128 -12.97 3.77 0.20
CA ASN A 128 -13.76 4.98 0.45
C ASN A 128 -14.32 5.57 -0.85
N SER A 129 -15.47 6.25 -0.76
CA SER A 129 -16.02 7.03 -1.87
C SER A 129 -15.14 8.23 -2.25
N LEU A 130 -14.38 8.79 -1.30
CA LEU A 130 -13.38 9.82 -1.55
C LEU A 130 -11.97 9.22 -1.48
N PRO A 131 -11.31 8.98 -2.64
CA PRO A 131 -10.00 8.37 -2.68
C PRO A 131 -8.94 9.20 -1.94
N GLY A 132 -8.08 8.48 -1.22
CA GLY A 132 -6.94 9.07 -0.54
C GLY A 132 -5.89 9.63 -1.50
N VAL A 133 -5.02 10.52 -1.00
CA VAL A 133 -3.99 11.20 -1.82
C VAL A 133 -3.07 10.19 -2.53
N SER A 134 -2.62 9.15 -1.83
CA SER A 134 -1.75 8.11 -2.43
C SER A 134 -2.46 7.37 -3.58
N VAL A 135 -3.75 7.08 -3.44
CA VAL A 135 -4.53 6.42 -4.48
C VAL A 135 -4.69 7.33 -5.69
N LYS A 136 -5.09 8.61 -5.50
CA LYS A 136 -5.21 9.59 -6.59
C LYS A 136 -3.90 9.76 -7.38
N MET A 137 -2.76 9.77 -6.70
CA MET A 137 -1.46 9.92 -7.35
C MET A 137 -1.01 8.69 -8.14
N LEU A 138 -1.41 7.50 -7.71
CA LEU A 138 -0.94 6.24 -8.28
C LEU A 138 -1.92 5.60 -9.26
N ALA A 139 -3.22 5.90 -9.17
CA ALA A 139 -4.25 5.33 -10.03
C ALA A 139 -3.93 5.42 -11.54
N PRO A 140 -3.41 6.54 -12.08
CA PRO A 140 -3.05 6.61 -13.50
C PRO A 140 -1.90 5.69 -13.91
N LYS A 141 -1.10 5.22 -12.96
CA LYS A 141 0.12 4.43 -13.19
C LYS A 141 -0.04 2.96 -12.84
N ALA A 142 -0.95 2.64 -11.92
CA ALA A 142 -1.23 1.27 -11.50
C ALA A 142 -1.85 0.46 -12.66
N ASP A 143 -1.57 -0.84 -12.68
CA ASP A 143 -2.13 -1.71 -13.72
C ASP A 143 -3.61 -2.01 -13.48
N LEU A 144 -4.04 -2.02 -12.20
CA LEU A 144 -5.43 -2.23 -11.80
C LEU A 144 -5.79 -1.32 -10.63
N VAL A 145 -6.97 -0.72 -10.67
CA VAL A 145 -7.58 -0.01 -9.55
C VAL A 145 -8.91 -0.68 -9.21
N MET A 146 -9.03 -1.18 -7.99
CA MET A 146 -10.22 -1.79 -7.43
C MET A 146 -10.90 -0.80 -6.49
N LEU A 147 -12.18 -0.53 -6.69
CA LEU A 147 -12.94 0.47 -5.95
C LEU A 147 -14.02 -0.19 -5.09
N GLY A 148 -14.12 0.26 -3.86
CA GLY A 148 -15.18 -0.13 -2.94
C GLY A 148 -16.56 0.42 -3.34
N THR A 149 -16.59 1.55 -4.07
CA THR A 149 -17.82 2.21 -4.50
C THR A 149 -17.68 2.82 -5.90
N GLU A 150 -18.78 2.91 -6.65
CA GLU A 150 -18.82 3.59 -7.96
C GLU A 150 -18.48 5.10 -7.82
N ASP A 151 -18.88 5.72 -6.71
CA ASP A 151 -18.64 7.14 -6.49
C ASP A 151 -17.14 7.49 -6.44
N ALA A 152 -16.30 6.58 -5.97
CA ALA A 152 -14.85 6.77 -5.95
C ALA A 152 -14.28 7.06 -7.34
N LYS A 153 -14.86 6.48 -8.39
CA LYS A 153 -14.44 6.66 -9.78
C LYS A 153 -14.53 8.11 -10.25
N LYS A 154 -15.54 8.86 -9.78
CA LYS A 154 -15.74 10.28 -10.12
C LYS A 154 -14.60 11.18 -9.62
N HIS A 155 -13.86 10.73 -8.62
CA HIS A 155 -12.78 11.47 -7.95
C HIS A 155 -11.38 11.00 -8.35
N LEU A 156 -11.29 9.98 -9.20
CA LEU A 156 -10.05 9.53 -9.82
C LEU A 156 -9.93 10.13 -11.22
N GLY A 157 -8.72 10.45 -11.61
CA GLY A 157 -8.41 10.76 -13.00
C GLY A 157 -8.41 9.48 -13.87
N GLU A 158 -7.72 9.54 -15.00
CA GLU A 158 -7.54 8.39 -15.88
C GLU A 158 -6.88 7.21 -15.13
N CYS A 159 -7.38 6.01 -15.37
CA CYS A 159 -6.84 4.75 -14.89
C CYS A 159 -6.62 3.82 -16.08
N LYS A 160 -5.56 3.01 -16.06
CA LYS A 160 -5.36 1.97 -17.09
C LYS A 160 -6.51 0.96 -17.08
N LYS A 161 -6.89 0.50 -15.89
CA LYS A 161 -8.02 -0.40 -15.65
C LYS A 161 -8.61 -0.09 -14.29
N CYS A 162 -9.90 0.21 -14.25
CA CYS A 162 -10.63 0.54 -13.05
C CYS A 162 -11.90 -0.32 -12.95
N VAL A 163 -12.07 -1.01 -11.83
CA VAL A 163 -13.20 -1.91 -11.58
C VAL A 163 -13.80 -1.65 -10.21
N VAL A 164 -15.11 -1.75 -10.09
CA VAL A 164 -15.80 -1.70 -8.80
C VAL A 164 -15.92 -3.12 -8.28
N THR A 165 -15.25 -3.41 -7.18
CA THR A 165 -15.19 -4.74 -6.56
C THR A 165 -15.97 -4.82 -5.25
N GLY A 166 -16.41 -3.70 -4.72
CA GLY A 166 -16.93 -3.61 -3.37
C GLY A 166 -15.82 -3.49 -2.32
N ASN A 167 -16.25 -3.30 -1.06
CA ASN A 167 -15.36 -3.35 0.09
C ASN A 167 -15.16 -4.82 0.49
N PRO A 168 -13.93 -5.32 0.67
CA PRO A 168 -13.65 -6.72 1.02
C PRO A 168 -13.94 -7.05 2.51
N LEU A 169 -14.41 -6.08 3.30
CA LEU A 169 -14.78 -6.26 4.72
C LEU A 169 -16.25 -6.63 4.87
#